data_6cff73b06d500e450307496155936266
#
_entry.id   6cff73b06d500e450307496155936266
#
_cell.length_a   1.000
_cell.length_b   1.000
_cell.length_c   1.000
_cell.angle_alpha   90.00
_cell.angle_beta   90.00
_cell.angle_gamma   90.00
#
_symmetry.space_group_name_H-M   'P 1'
#
loop_
_entity.id
_entity.type
_entity.pdbx_description
1 polymer ?
#
loop_
_entity_poly.entity_id
_entity_poly.type
_entity_poly.pdbx_seq_one_letter_code
_entity_poly.pdbx_strand_id
1 'polypeptide(L)'
;MDSNDLERERGITILSKNTAVRYKDTLINIVDTPGHADFGGEVERVLGMVDGCVLIVDANEGPMPQTRFVLKKALEKGLRPIVVVNKIDRPRADPHTAVDKVLDLFLELGADDDQCDFPYLFASGLAGFAKNELEDEDKDMQPLFEAILRHVPPPVGDPEKPLQLQVTTLDYSEYLGRIVIGRIHNGTINAGQQAALVKEDGKIVKAKISKLMGFEGLSRVELEQSSAGNLVAVAGFTDANIGETITCPNEPRALPLIKVDEPTLQMTFSVNDSPFCGKEGDFVTSRQIRDRLMRELQTNVALRVEETDSPDKFGVSGRGELHLGILIETMRREGYEFQVSQPQVIYREVNGQPCEPYELLALDVSEEAVGGCIERLGQRKGEMQDMQMGGNGRSQLEFVIPARGLIGFRGEFMRITRGDGIMNHSFLDYRPIIGDISARRNGVLISFEEGVATFYAMKNAEDRGSFFITPGTKVYKGMIVGENNRPQDLELNLCKTKQLTNHRAASGDELVQLQAPVEMSLERALEYIGPDELVEVTPESIRLRKMSKKFARR
;
A
#
# COMPACT_ATOMS: atom_id res chain seq x y z
N MET A 1 -0.38 -16.96 5.93
CA MET A 1 0.77 -16.27 5.30
C MET A 1 1.02 -14.89 5.89
N ASP A 2 0.02 -14.20 6.43
CA ASP A 2 0.18 -12.86 7.04
C ASP A 2 0.99 -12.93 8.33
N SER A 3 2.30 -12.76 8.19
CA SER A 3 3.25 -12.77 9.32
C SER A 3 3.54 -11.38 9.87
N ASN A 4 3.20 -10.33 9.13
CA ASN A 4 3.38 -8.95 9.52
C ASN A 4 2.16 -8.46 10.32
N ASP A 5 2.39 -7.84 11.47
CA ASP A 5 1.30 -7.33 12.33
C ASP A 5 0.45 -6.27 11.61
N LEU A 6 1.06 -5.44 10.76
CA LEU A 6 0.35 -4.45 9.93
C LEU A 6 -0.60 -5.10 8.92
N GLU A 7 -0.21 -6.22 8.31
CA GLU A 7 -1.07 -6.97 7.38
C GLU A 7 -2.28 -7.54 8.11
N ARG A 8 -2.07 -8.11 9.31
CA ARG A 8 -3.17 -8.65 10.14
C ARG A 8 -4.14 -7.58 10.61
N GLU A 9 -3.62 -6.43 11.05
CA GLU A 9 -4.44 -5.30 11.51
C GLU A 9 -5.26 -4.68 10.38
N ARG A 10 -4.67 -4.56 9.19
CA ARG A 10 -5.31 -3.96 8.02
C ARG A 10 -6.13 -4.94 7.20
N GLY A 11 -5.91 -6.24 7.39
CA GLY A 11 -6.57 -7.30 6.61
C GLY A 11 -6.19 -7.29 5.12
N ILE A 12 -4.99 -6.81 4.77
CA ILE A 12 -4.47 -6.75 3.40
C ILE A 12 -3.06 -7.33 3.33
N THR A 13 -2.74 -7.99 2.23
CA THR A 13 -1.36 -8.39 1.90
C THR A 13 -0.58 -7.16 1.44
N ILE A 14 0.56 -6.88 2.06
CA ILE A 14 1.44 -5.75 1.73
C ILE A 14 2.60 -6.21 0.85
N LEU A 15 3.24 -7.32 1.23
CA LEU A 15 4.38 -7.88 0.51
C LEU A 15 4.04 -9.24 -0.08
N SER A 16 4.52 -9.51 -1.28
CA SER A 16 4.41 -10.83 -1.88
C SER A 16 5.18 -11.88 -1.07
N LYS A 17 4.59 -13.04 -0.89
CA LYS A 17 5.18 -14.16 -0.12
C LYS A 17 5.20 -15.42 -0.94
N ASN A 18 6.31 -16.13 -0.83
CA ASN A 18 6.52 -17.38 -1.52
C ASN A 18 6.38 -18.55 -0.55
N THR A 19 5.62 -19.54 -0.96
CA THR A 19 5.49 -20.82 -0.27
C THR A 19 5.41 -21.96 -1.30
N ALA A 20 5.58 -23.18 -0.86
CA ALA A 20 5.38 -24.34 -1.72
C ALA A 20 4.69 -25.47 -0.96
N VAL A 21 3.82 -26.18 -1.66
CA VAL A 21 3.08 -27.33 -1.13
C VAL A 21 3.33 -28.52 -2.04
N ARG A 22 3.64 -29.64 -1.45
CA ARG A 22 3.74 -30.92 -2.18
C ARG A 22 2.38 -31.60 -2.18
N TYR A 23 1.81 -31.76 -3.37
CA TYR A 23 0.57 -32.50 -3.55
C TYR A 23 0.79 -33.65 -4.55
N LYS A 24 0.57 -34.89 -4.10
CA LYS A 24 0.98 -36.10 -4.81
C LYS A 24 2.48 -36.00 -5.17
N ASP A 25 2.84 -36.19 -6.43
CA ASP A 25 4.23 -36.14 -6.92
C ASP A 25 4.62 -34.76 -7.46
N THR A 26 3.75 -33.72 -7.29
CA THR A 26 3.96 -32.40 -7.83
C THR A 26 4.28 -31.40 -6.71
N LEU A 27 5.29 -30.56 -6.91
CA LEU A 27 5.58 -29.40 -6.10
C LEU A 27 4.83 -28.20 -6.68
N ILE A 28 3.89 -27.64 -5.92
CA ILE A 28 3.13 -26.44 -6.28
C ILE A 28 3.77 -25.26 -5.56
N ASN A 29 4.42 -24.38 -6.32
CA ASN A 29 4.91 -23.11 -5.81
C ASN A 29 3.76 -22.10 -5.80
N ILE A 30 3.53 -21.46 -4.67
CA ILE A 30 2.45 -20.50 -4.48
C ILE A 30 3.06 -19.14 -4.15
N VAL A 31 2.66 -18.11 -4.87
CA VAL A 31 3.05 -16.73 -4.60
C VAL A 31 1.81 -15.96 -4.20
N ASP A 32 1.75 -15.55 -2.93
CA ASP A 32 0.71 -14.68 -2.42
C ASP A 32 0.98 -13.25 -2.88
N THR A 33 -0.03 -12.59 -3.43
CA THR A 33 0.12 -11.34 -4.17
C THR A 33 -0.72 -10.24 -3.52
N PRO A 34 -0.14 -9.05 -3.27
CA PRO A 34 -0.94 -7.92 -2.79
C PRO A 34 -2.05 -7.58 -3.78
N GLY A 35 -3.24 -7.26 -3.27
CA GLY A 35 -4.38 -6.85 -4.09
C GLY A 35 -4.46 -5.35 -4.36
N HIS A 36 -3.80 -4.52 -3.56
CA HIS A 36 -3.92 -3.06 -3.63
C HIS A 36 -3.08 -2.47 -4.77
N ALA A 37 -3.63 -1.47 -5.48
CA ALA A 37 -2.99 -0.84 -6.64
C ALA A 37 -1.65 -0.16 -6.31
N ASP A 38 -1.47 0.37 -5.09
CA ASP A 38 -0.20 0.95 -4.62
C ASP A 38 0.97 -0.05 -4.65
N PHE A 39 0.66 -1.36 -4.67
CA PHE A 39 1.62 -2.45 -4.81
C PHE A 39 1.63 -3.08 -6.21
N GLY A 40 1.07 -2.39 -7.21
CA GLY A 40 0.93 -2.88 -8.58
C GLY A 40 2.22 -3.41 -9.20
N GLY A 41 3.38 -2.81 -8.89
CA GLY A 41 4.67 -3.33 -9.35
C GLY A 41 5.09 -4.67 -8.73
N GLU A 42 4.60 -4.99 -7.54
CA GLU A 42 4.77 -6.33 -6.99
C GLU A 42 3.91 -7.34 -7.74
N VAL A 43 2.67 -6.97 -8.04
CA VAL A 43 1.76 -7.79 -8.85
C VAL A 43 2.37 -8.12 -10.21
N GLU A 44 2.87 -7.13 -10.94
CA GLU A 44 3.46 -7.33 -12.27
C GLU A 44 4.68 -8.26 -12.25
N ARG A 45 5.53 -8.13 -11.21
CA ARG A 45 6.71 -8.99 -11.01
C ARG A 45 6.31 -10.42 -10.70
N VAL A 46 5.37 -10.60 -9.78
CA VAL A 46 4.86 -11.92 -9.38
C VAL A 46 4.23 -12.65 -10.56
N LEU A 47 3.37 -11.95 -11.32
CA LEU A 47 2.75 -12.52 -12.52
C LEU A 47 3.76 -12.93 -13.61
N GLY A 48 4.99 -12.39 -13.58
CA GLY A 48 6.09 -12.83 -14.42
C GLY A 48 6.74 -14.17 -14.00
N MET A 49 6.50 -14.62 -12.77
CA MET A 49 7.11 -15.86 -12.22
C MET A 49 6.19 -17.08 -12.26
N VAL A 50 4.90 -16.90 -12.53
CA VAL A 50 3.88 -17.94 -12.37
C VAL A 50 3.37 -18.46 -13.71
N ASP A 51 2.82 -19.67 -13.70
CA ASP A 51 2.26 -20.33 -14.87
C ASP A 51 0.73 -20.31 -14.84
N GLY A 52 0.11 -19.96 -13.72
CA GLY A 52 -1.33 -19.84 -13.54
C GLY A 52 -1.68 -18.87 -12.44
N CYS A 53 -2.96 -18.59 -12.32
CA CYS A 53 -3.50 -17.66 -11.34
C CYS A 53 -4.73 -18.27 -10.68
N VAL A 54 -4.82 -18.19 -9.36
CA VAL A 54 -6.05 -18.50 -8.60
C VAL A 54 -6.66 -17.17 -8.17
N LEU A 55 -7.80 -16.83 -8.75
CA LEU A 55 -8.54 -15.61 -8.47
C LEU A 55 -9.56 -15.87 -7.36
N ILE A 56 -9.32 -15.30 -6.18
CA ILE A 56 -10.22 -15.45 -5.02
C ILE A 56 -11.23 -14.31 -4.98
N VAL A 57 -12.52 -14.66 -4.96
CA VAL A 57 -13.64 -13.72 -4.94
C VAL A 57 -14.53 -14.01 -3.73
N ASP A 58 -15.00 -12.98 -3.05
CA ASP A 58 -15.93 -13.11 -1.92
C ASP A 58 -17.34 -13.45 -2.43
N ALA A 59 -17.97 -14.50 -1.90
CA ALA A 59 -19.30 -14.95 -2.31
C ALA A 59 -20.42 -13.93 -2.02
N ASN A 60 -20.22 -12.98 -1.11
CA ASN A 60 -21.21 -11.95 -0.78
C ASN A 60 -20.97 -10.66 -1.56
N GLU A 61 -19.70 -10.24 -1.70
CA GLU A 61 -19.35 -8.95 -2.29
C GLU A 61 -19.12 -9.04 -3.81
N GLY A 62 -18.73 -10.22 -4.31
CA GLY A 62 -18.31 -10.43 -5.68
C GLY A 62 -16.90 -9.90 -5.97
N PRO A 63 -16.53 -9.72 -7.25
CA PRO A 63 -15.24 -9.14 -7.61
C PRO A 63 -15.16 -7.68 -7.19
N MET A 64 -14.13 -7.36 -6.40
CA MET A 64 -13.85 -6.01 -5.92
C MET A 64 -13.02 -5.22 -6.96
N PRO A 65 -12.99 -3.88 -6.93
CA PRO A 65 -12.18 -3.08 -7.86
C PRO A 65 -10.69 -3.47 -7.87
N GLN A 66 -10.15 -3.95 -6.74
CA GLN A 66 -8.79 -4.49 -6.67
C GLN A 66 -8.63 -5.77 -7.52
N THR A 67 -9.66 -6.61 -7.56
CA THR A 67 -9.73 -7.81 -8.40
C THR A 67 -9.59 -7.45 -9.87
N ARG A 68 -10.23 -6.34 -10.31
CA ARG A 68 -10.17 -5.81 -11.69
C ARG A 68 -8.74 -5.53 -12.14
N PHE A 69 -7.96 -4.85 -11.30
CA PHE A 69 -6.56 -4.52 -11.62
C PHE A 69 -5.70 -5.79 -11.79
N VAL A 70 -5.73 -6.70 -10.81
CA VAL A 70 -4.93 -7.93 -10.85
C VAL A 70 -5.35 -8.84 -12.01
N LEU A 71 -6.66 -9.00 -12.22
CA LEU A 71 -7.20 -9.80 -13.31
C LEU A 71 -6.79 -9.24 -14.68
N LYS A 72 -6.91 -7.93 -14.90
CA LYS A 72 -6.45 -7.28 -16.14
C LYS A 72 -4.99 -7.63 -16.45
N LYS A 73 -4.11 -7.51 -15.45
CA LYS A 73 -2.68 -7.84 -15.61
C LYS A 73 -2.43 -9.32 -15.86
N ALA A 74 -3.22 -10.21 -15.26
CA ALA A 74 -3.14 -11.65 -15.50
C ALA A 74 -3.58 -12.00 -16.95
N LEU A 75 -4.69 -11.41 -17.43
CA LEU A 75 -5.19 -11.61 -18.79
C LEU A 75 -4.22 -11.05 -19.85
N GLU A 76 -3.64 -9.86 -19.64
CA GLU A 76 -2.60 -9.28 -20.51
C GLU A 76 -1.37 -10.18 -20.67
N LYS A 77 -1.07 -11.01 -19.66
CA LYS A 77 0.01 -12.01 -19.69
C LYS A 77 -0.43 -13.36 -20.26
N GLY A 78 -1.67 -13.52 -20.68
CA GLY A 78 -2.22 -14.76 -21.22
C GLY A 78 -2.42 -15.85 -20.17
N LEU A 79 -2.45 -15.51 -18.87
CA LEU A 79 -2.76 -16.47 -17.82
C LEU A 79 -4.24 -16.84 -17.87
N ARG A 80 -4.55 -18.11 -17.57
CA ARG A 80 -5.92 -18.60 -17.38
C ARG A 80 -6.21 -18.70 -15.89
N PRO A 81 -7.05 -17.81 -15.33
CA PRO A 81 -7.38 -17.86 -13.92
C PRO A 81 -8.29 -19.04 -13.57
N ILE A 82 -8.03 -19.67 -12.42
CA ILE A 82 -9.00 -20.53 -11.73
C ILE A 82 -9.74 -19.64 -10.74
N VAL A 83 -11.06 -19.54 -10.86
CA VAL A 83 -11.87 -18.71 -9.98
C VAL A 83 -12.26 -19.49 -8.73
N VAL A 84 -12.02 -18.94 -7.54
CA VAL A 84 -12.44 -19.54 -6.27
C VAL A 84 -13.38 -18.57 -5.58
N VAL A 85 -14.65 -18.93 -5.53
CA VAL A 85 -15.69 -18.20 -4.77
C VAL A 85 -15.57 -18.60 -3.31
N ASN A 86 -14.95 -17.74 -2.52
CA ASN A 86 -14.61 -17.99 -1.12
C ASN A 86 -15.68 -17.41 -0.16
N LYS A 87 -15.64 -17.85 1.08
CA LYS A 87 -16.54 -17.42 2.17
C LYS A 87 -18.01 -17.82 1.94
N ILE A 88 -18.25 -18.96 1.30
CA ILE A 88 -19.60 -19.49 1.07
C ILE A 88 -20.33 -19.85 2.37
N ASP A 89 -19.61 -19.95 3.48
CA ASP A 89 -20.13 -20.16 4.83
C ASP A 89 -20.85 -18.94 5.43
N ARG A 90 -20.76 -17.77 4.80
CA ARG A 90 -21.41 -16.56 5.31
C ARG A 90 -22.93 -16.55 5.06
N PRO A 91 -23.74 -15.98 6.00
CA PRO A 91 -25.21 -16.01 5.90
C PRO A 91 -25.81 -15.28 4.69
N ARG A 92 -25.03 -14.39 4.03
CA ARG A 92 -25.46 -13.61 2.86
C ARG A 92 -24.70 -13.99 1.59
N ALA A 93 -24.01 -15.13 1.60
CA ALA A 93 -23.29 -15.59 0.44
C ALA A 93 -24.26 -15.93 -0.70
N ASP A 94 -23.95 -15.42 -1.90
CA ASP A 94 -24.61 -15.78 -3.16
C ASP A 94 -23.54 -16.20 -4.17
N PRO A 95 -23.07 -17.46 -4.09
CA PRO A 95 -21.95 -17.92 -4.90
C PRO A 95 -22.22 -17.90 -6.41
N HIS A 96 -23.44 -18.16 -6.84
CA HIS A 96 -23.77 -18.16 -8.29
C HIS A 96 -23.72 -16.74 -8.86
N THR A 97 -24.37 -15.78 -8.20
CA THR A 97 -24.28 -14.36 -8.60
C THR A 97 -22.83 -13.85 -8.58
N ALA A 98 -21.99 -14.35 -7.68
CA ALA A 98 -20.56 -13.99 -7.66
C ALA A 98 -19.84 -14.50 -8.91
N VAL A 99 -20.12 -15.73 -9.39
CA VAL A 99 -19.57 -16.27 -10.63
C VAL A 99 -20.01 -15.45 -11.85
N ASP A 100 -21.30 -15.10 -11.93
CA ASP A 100 -21.84 -14.28 -13.02
C ASP A 100 -21.17 -12.92 -13.10
N LYS A 101 -20.99 -12.24 -11.96
CA LYS A 101 -20.26 -10.97 -11.88
C LYS A 101 -18.79 -11.09 -12.29
N VAL A 102 -18.15 -12.22 -12.00
CA VAL A 102 -16.78 -12.48 -12.46
C VAL A 102 -16.76 -12.62 -13.98
N LEU A 103 -17.71 -13.33 -14.58
CA LEU A 103 -17.81 -13.45 -16.04
C LEU A 103 -18.02 -12.08 -16.69
N ASP A 104 -18.92 -11.26 -16.14
CA ASP A 104 -19.12 -9.89 -16.61
C ASP A 104 -17.81 -9.09 -16.57
N LEU A 105 -17.04 -9.21 -15.48
CA LEU A 105 -15.74 -8.55 -15.36
C LEU A 105 -14.71 -9.04 -16.40
N PHE A 106 -14.68 -10.34 -16.74
CA PHE A 106 -13.82 -10.86 -17.80
C PHE A 106 -14.18 -10.25 -19.15
N LEU A 107 -15.48 -10.20 -19.48
CA LEU A 107 -15.98 -9.58 -20.72
C LEU A 107 -15.64 -8.09 -20.80
N GLU A 108 -15.83 -7.33 -19.72
CA GLU A 108 -15.47 -5.91 -19.64
C GLU A 108 -13.96 -5.67 -19.84
N LEU A 109 -13.11 -6.58 -19.36
CA LEU A 109 -11.66 -6.50 -19.54
C LEU A 109 -11.18 -6.98 -20.92
N GLY A 110 -12.09 -7.40 -21.79
CA GLY A 110 -11.78 -7.84 -23.13
C GLY A 110 -11.14 -9.23 -23.20
N ALA A 111 -11.49 -10.10 -22.25
CA ALA A 111 -11.07 -11.51 -22.27
C ALA A 111 -11.60 -12.20 -23.53
N ASP A 112 -10.81 -13.12 -24.08
CA ASP A 112 -11.22 -13.96 -25.19
C ASP A 112 -12.12 -15.14 -24.72
N ASP A 113 -12.72 -15.86 -25.68
CA ASP A 113 -13.62 -16.97 -25.40
C ASP A 113 -12.96 -18.07 -24.55
N ASP A 114 -11.67 -18.34 -24.79
CA ASP A 114 -10.90 -19.32 -24.03
C ASP A 114 -10.64 -18.87 -22.56
N GLN A 115 -10.51 -17.57 -22.35
CA GLN A 115 -10.33 -16.98 -21.02
C GLN A 115 -11.65 -16.90 -20.25
N CYS A 116 -12.76 -16.67 -20.97
CA CYS A 116 -14.10 -16.66 -20.37
C CYS A 116 -14.61 -18.05 -19.97
N ASP A 117 -14.05 -19.12 -20.54
CA ASP A 117 -14.29 -20.52 -20.11
C ASP A 117 -13.35 -20.89 -18.94
N PHE A 118 -13.44 -20.13 -17.85
CA PHE A 118 -12.62 -20.34 -16.67
C PHE A 118 -13.19 -21.42 -15.75
N PRO A 119 -12.36 -22.32 -15.19
CA PRO A 119 -12.78 -23.23 -14.13
C PRO A 119 -13.08 -22.46 -12.85
N TYR A 120 -14.14 -22.82 -12.13
CA TYR A 120 -14.47 -22.23 -10.85
C TYR A 120 -14.74 -23.28 -9.77
N LEU A 121 -14.57 -22.88 -8.53
CA LEU A 121 -14.74 -23.68 -7.31
C LEU A 121 -15.38 -22.84 -6.23
N PHE A 122 -16.04 -23.50 -5.29
CA PHE A 122 -16.59 -22.90 -4.09
C PHE A 122 -15.74 -23.27 -2.89
N ALA A 123 -15.48 -22.32 -1.98
CA ALA A 123 -14.59 -22.58 -0.85
C ALA A 123 -14.98 -21.81 0.41
N SER A 124 -14.56 -22.33 1.55
CA SER A 124 -14.41 -21.60 2.79
C SER A 124 -12.98 -21.74 3.29
N GLY A 125 -12.15 -20.71 3.07
CA GLY A 125 -10.79 -20.70 3.56
C GLY A 125 -10.69 -20.74 5.08
N LEU A 126 -11.70 -20.23 5.79
CA LEU A 126 -11.77 -20.29 7.26
C LEU A 126 -12.04 -21.71 7.76
N ALA A 127 -12.96 -22.42 7.12
CA ALA A 127 -13.31 -23.78 7.47
C ALA A 127 -12.36 -24.84 6.86
N GLY A 128 -11.55 -24.43 5.86
CA GLY A 128 -10.49 -25.28 5.28
C GLY A 128 -11.00 -26.29 4.25
N PHE A 129 -12.03 -25.97 3.48
CA PHE A 129 -12.54 -26.82 2.41
C PHE A 129 -12.76 -26.09 1.09
N ALA A 130 -12.72 -26.84 0.00
CA ALA A 130 -13.14 -26.43 -1.34
C ALA A 130 -13.99 -27.54 -1.98
N LYS A 131 -14.89 -27.16 -2.90
CA LYS A 131 -15.78 -28.09 -3.60
C LYS A 131 -16.11 -27.61 -5.02
N ASN A 132 -16.43 -28.56 -5.90
CA ASN A 132 -16.79 -28.24 -7.28
C ASN A 132 -18.25 -27.76 -7.38
N GLU A 133 -19.15 -28.41 -6.66
CA GLU A 133 -20.57 -28.06 -6.60
C GLU A 133 -20.97 -27.69 -5.17
N LEU A 134 -21.99 -26.83 -5.02
CA LEU A 134 -22.43 -26.38 -3.69
C LEU A 134 -22.98 -27.52 -2.82
N GLU A 135 -23.52 -28.54 -3.44
CA GLU A 135 -24.11 -29.73 -2.79
C GLU A 135 -23.05 -30.73 -2.34
N ASP A 136 -21.81 -30.62 -2.77
CA ASP A 136 -20.71 -31.49 -2.36
C ASP A 136 -20.45 -31.37 -0.85
N GLU A 137 -19.92 -32.43 -0.25
CA GLU A 137 -19.57 -32.44 1.17
C GLU A 137 -18.39 -31.52 1.48
N ASP A 138 -18.45 -30.81 2.63
CA ASP A 138 -17.36 -29.98 3.15
C ASP A 138 -16.26 -30.89 3.75
N LYS A 139 -15.21 -31.18 3.00
CA LYS A 139 -14.16 -32.12 3.41
C LYS A 139 -12.81 -31.45 3.63
N ASP A 140 -12.17 -31.05 2.54
CA ASP A 140 -10.80 -30.54 2.52
C ASP A 140 -10.54 -29.68 1.27
N MET A 141 -9.29 -29.30 1.06
CA MET A 141 -8.86 -28.48 -0.07
C MET A 141 -8.43 -29.30 -1.31
N GLN A 142 -8.64 -30.63 -1.33
CA GLN A 142 -8.24 -31.45 -2.46
C GLN A 142 -8.84 -30.98 -3.80
N PRO A 143 -10.14 -30.58 -3.89
CA PRO A 143 -10.69 -30.09 -5.15
C PRO A 143 -9.92 -28.92 -5.75
N LEU A 144 -9.41 -28.00 -4.92
CA LEU A 144 -8.57 -26.88 -5.37
C LEU A 144 -7.23 -27.39 -5.93
N PHE A 145 -6.56 -28.28 -5.24
CA PHE A 145 -5.29 -28.83 -5.73
C PHE A 145 -5.46 -29.64 -7.03
N GLU A 146 -6.55 -30.40 -7.15
CA GLU A 146 -6.88 -31.12 -8.40
C GLU A 146 -7.16 -30.15 -9.55
N ALA A 147 -7.89 -29.06 -9.29
CA ALA A 147 -8.12 -28.01 -10.30
C ALA A 147 -6.80 -27.36 -10.74
N ILE A 148 -5.90 -27.05 -9.81
CA ILE A 148 -4.57 -26.52 -10.14
C ILE A 148 -3.80 -27.49 -11.04
N LEU A 149 -3.72 -28.77 -10.67
CA LEU A 149 -3.02 -29.79 -11.49
C LEU A 149 -3.63 -29.97 -12.87
N ARG A 150 -4.93 -29.75 -13.03
CA ARG A 150 -5.65 -29.95 -14.31
C ARG A 150 -5.54 -28.73 -15.21
N HIS A 151 -5.61 -27.52 -14.67
CA HIS A 151 -5.78 -26.30 -15.45
C HIS A 151 -4.53 -25.41 -15.53
N VAL A 152 -3.60 -25.51 -14.58
CA VAL A 152 -2.34 -24.77 -14.65
C VAL A 152 -1.33 -25.61 -15.44
N PRO A 153 -0.77 -25.08 -16.55
CA PRO A 153 0.22 -25.80 -17.32
C PRO A 153 1.52 -25.98 -16.50
N PRO A 154 2.27 -27.07 -16.75
CA PRO A 154 3.59 -27.22 -16.16
C PRO A 154 4.54 -26.12 -16.64
N PRO A 155 5.55 -25.74 -15.82
CA PRO A 155 6.48 -24.69 -16.18
C PRO A 155 7.22 -25.00 -17.48
N VAL A 156 7.32 -24.00 -18.35
CA VAL A 156 8.12 -24.10 -19.58
C VAL A 156 9.56 -23.76 -19.23
N GLY A 157 10.48 -24.69 -19.45
CA GLY A 157 11.90 -24.51 -19.21
C GLY A 157 12.68 -25.82 -19.51
N ASP A 158 13.96 -25.65 -19.84
CA ASP A 158 14.83 -26.76 -20.19
C ASP A 158 16.00 -26.83 -19.19
N PRO A 159 16.06 -27.89 -18.34
CA PRO A 159 17.11 -28.04 -17.35
C PRO A 159 18.53 -28.24 -17.96
N GLU A 160 18.63 -28.65 -19.22
CA GLU A 160 19.92 -28.86 -19.90
C GLU A 160 20.48 -27.62 -20.56
N LYS A 161 19.68 -26.54 -20.68
CA LYS A 161 20.15 -25.26 -21.18
C LYS A 161 21.00 -24.49 -20.17
N PRO A 162 21.79 -23.49 -20.62
CA PRO A 162 22.48 -22.59 -19.70
C PRO A 162 21.54 -21.96 -18.70
N LEU A 163 22.00 -21.82 -17.45
CA LEU A 163 21.22 -21.22 -16.36
C LEU A 163 20.70 -19.84 -16.74
N GLN A 164 19.44 -19.60 -16.51
CA GLN A 164 18.77 -18.31 -16.52
C GLN A 164 17.79 -18.23 -15.36
N LEU A 165 18.13 -17.45 -14.34
CA LEU A 165 17.28 -17.14 -13.19
C LEU A 165 16.98 -15.65 -13.21
N GLN A 166 15.70 -15.27 -13.31
CA GLN A 166 15.28 -13.88 -13.26
C GLN A 166 15.04 -13.42 -11.81
N VAL A 167 15.66 -12.33 -11.44
CA VAL A 167 15.48 -11.70 -10.13
C VAL A 167 14.13 -10.99 -10.10
N THR A 168 13.24 -11.40 -9.22
CA THR A 168 11.87 -10.87 -9.12
C THR A 168 11.60 -10.18 -7.79
N THR A 169 12.18 -10.69 -6.71
CA THR A 169 12.03 -10.12 -5.37
C THR A 169 13.39 -10.10 -4.67
N LEU A 170 13.60 -9.11 -3.82
CA LEU A 170 14.77 -9.01 -2.96
C LEU A 170 14.37 -9.17 -1.51
N ASP A 171 15.23 -9.80 -0.74
CA ASP A 171 15.12 -9.91 0.69
C ASP A 171 16.50 -9.66 1.34
N TYR A 172 16.55 -9.48 2.62
CA TYR A 172 17.77 -9.18 3.34
C TYR A 172 17.87 -9.99 4.64
N SER A 173 19.05 -10.50 4.90
CA SER A 173 19.39 -11.16 6.17
C SER A 173 20.69 -10.56 6.70
N GLU A 174 20.76 -10.29 8.00
CA GLU A 174 21.99 -9.80 8.63
C GLU A 174 23.18 -10.76 8.46
N TYR A 175 22.91 -12.07 8.33
CA TYR A 175 23.93 -13.11 8.15
C TYR A 175 24.34 -13.34 6.69
N LEU A 176 23.38 -13.28 5.75
CA LEU A 176 23.58 -13.65 4.36
C LEU A 176 23.72 -12.42 3.45
N GLY A 177 23.43 -11.24 3.98
CA GLY A 177 23.28 -10.03 3.19
C GLY A 177 22.03 -10.09 2.31
N ARG A 178 22.12 -9.54 1.11
CA ARG A 178 21.04 -9.52 0.12
C ARG A 178 20.74 -10.94 -0.39
N ILE A 179 19.46 -11.30 -0.39
CA ILE A 179 18.93 -12.56 -0.89
C ILE A 179 18.07 -12.24 -2.11
N VAL A 180 18.39 -12.88 -3.21
CA VAL A 180 17.64 -12.78 -4.47
C VAL A 180 16.62 -13.90 -4.51
N ILE A 181 15.37 -13.59 -4.78
CA ILE A 181 14.30 -14.56 -5.02
C ILE A 181 13.88 -14.44 -6.48
N GLY A 182 13.75 -15.58 -7.15
CA GLY A 182 13.37 -15.60 -8.53
C GLY A 182 13.05 -16.98 -9.08
N ARG A 183 12.58 -16.98 -10.33
CA ARG A 183 12.26 -18.21 -11.07
C ARG A 183 13.46 -18.63 -11.93
N ILE A 184 13.76 -19.92 -11.92
CA ILE A 184 14.68 -20.53 -12.86
C ILE A 184 13.91 -20.77 -14.17
N HIS A 185 14.20 -20.00 -15.21
CA HIS A 185 13.58 -20.16 -16.52
C HIS A 185 14.23 -21.27 -17.33
N ASN A 186 15.56 -21.39 -17.26
CA ASN A 186 16.31 -22.45 -17.91
C ASN A 186 17.49 -22.90 -17.05
N GLY A 187 17.96 -24.10 -17.30
CA GLY A 187 19.15 -24.68 -16.70
C GLY A 187 18.94 -25.18 -15.28
N THR A 188 20.06 -25.45 -14.65
CA THR A 188 20.16 -25.98 -13.29
C THR A 188 21.12 -25.12 -12.48
N ILE A 189 20.76 -24.86 -11.22
CA ILE A 189 21.55 -24.06 -10.27
C ILE A 189 22.00 -24.96 -9.11
N ASN A 190 23.27 -24.85 -8.71
CA ASN A 190 23.83 -25.61 -7.59
C ASN A 190 24.38 -24.67 -6.51
N ALA A 191 24.26 -25.09 -5.26
CA ALA A 191 24.91 -24.40 -4.16
C ALA A 191 26.44 -24.38 -4.36
N GLY A 192 27.09 -23.27 -4.08
CA GLY A 192 28.53 -23.13 -4.21
C GLY A 192 29.07 -22.93 -5.60
N GLN A 193 28.24 -22.97 -6.67
CA GLN A 193 28.72 -22.74 -8.04
C GLN A 193 29.04 -21.27 -8.31
N GLN A 194 29.90 -21.03 -9.31
CA GLN A 194 30.14 -19.72 -9.90
C GLN A 194 29.00 -19.38 -10.87
N ALA A 195 28.46 -18.19 -10.76
CA ALA A 195 27.44 -17.68 -11.67
C ALA A 195 27.75 -16.21 -12.05
N ALA A 196 27.05 -15.69 -13.03
CA ALA A 196 27.17 -14.32 -13.49
C ALA A 196 25.83 -13.61 -13.35
N LEU A 197 25.86 -12.37 -12.85
CA LEU A 197 24.72 -11.46 -12.85
C LEU A 197 24.86 -10.52 -14.05
N VAL A 198 23.88 -10.54 -14.94
CA VAL A 198 23.77 -9.56 -16.03
C VAL A 198 22.88 -8.42 -15.54
N LYS A 199 23.49 -7.24 -15.42
CA LYS A 199 22.82 -6.03 -14.95
C LYS A 199 22.02 -5.34 -16.07
N GLU A 200 21.15 -4.42 -15.67
CA GLU A 200 20.34 -3.61 -16.60
C GLU A 200 21.19 -2.84 -17.62
N ASP A 201 22.35 -2.31 -17.21
CA ASP A 201 23.32 -1.62 -18.07
C ASP A 201 24.14 -2.56 -18.98
N GLY A 202 23.85 -3.86 -18.94
CA GLY A 202 24.59 -4.90 -19.67
C GLY A 202 25.92 -5.33 -19.02
N LYS A 203 26.29 -4.75 -17.86
CA LYS A 203 27.49 -5.14 -17.12
C LYS A 203 27.33 -6.53 -16.52
N ILE A 204 28.38 -7.34 -16.59
CA ILE A 204 28.41 -8.70 -16.06
C ILE A 204 29.25 -8.73 -14.79
N VAL A 205 28.65 -9.17 -13.70
CA VAL A 205 29.30 -9.34 -12.39
C VAL A 205 29.33 -10.82 -12.06
N LYS A 206 30.54 -11.40 -11.92
CA LYS A 206 30.70 -12.79 -11.53
C LYS A 206 30.70 -12.91 -10.00
N ALA A 207 29.91 -13.84 -9.48
CA ALA A 207 29.87 -14.11 -8.05
C ALA A 207 29.63 -15.60 -7.78
N LYS A 208 29.94 -16.02 -6.55
CA LYS A 208 29.67 -17.39 -6.09
C LYS A 208 28.34 -17.44 -5.36
N ILE A 209 27.51 -18.43 -5.66
CA ILE A 209 26.31 -18.72 -4.91
C ILE A 209 26.71 -19.24 -3.52
N SER A 210 26.54 -18.40 -2.52
CA SER A 210 26.91 -18.74 -1.14
C SER A 210 25.92 -19.68 -0.48
N LYS A 211 24.61 -19.47 -0.74
CA LYS A 211 23.52 -20.36 -0.34
C LYS A 211 22.46 -20.44 -1.42
N LEU A 212 21.86 -21.63 -1.57
CA LEU A 212 20.70 -21.90 -2.38
C LEU A 212 19.59 -22.42 -1.47
N MET A 213 18.41 -21.84 -1.56
CA MET A 213 17.26 -22.20 -0.73
C MET A 213 16.03 -22.37 -1.60
N GLY A 214 15.19 -23.35 -1.27
CA GLY A 214 13.84 -23.50 -1.79
C GLY A 214 12.80 -23.13 -0.76
N PHE A 215 11.54 -23.34 -1.12
CA PHE A 215 10.39 -23.10 -0.24
C PHE A 215 9.73 -24.43 0.11
N GLU A 216 9.38 -24.64 1.37
CA GLU A 216 8.61 -25.80 1.84
C GLU A 216 7.67 -25.32 2.97
N GLY A 217 6.37 -25.37 2.72
CA GLY A 217 5.40 -24.70 3.57
C GLY A 217 5.73 -23.20 3.67
N LEU A 218 5.77 -22.66 4.87
CA LEU A 218 6.11 -21.25 5.14
C LEU A 218 7.60 -21.02 5.39
N SER A 219 8.44 -22.05 5.29
CA SER A 219 9.85 -21.98 5.63
C SER A 219 10.73 -22.06 4.38
N ARG A 220 11.95 -21.51 4.49
CA ARG A 220 13.02 -21.72 3.51
C ARG A 220 13.87 -22.92 3.93
N VAL A 221 14.11 -23.80 2.97
CA VAL A 221 14.96 -24.99 3.16
C VAL A 221 16.21 -24.90 2.28
N GLU A 222 17.35 -25.31 2.81
CA GLU A 222 18.58 -25.32 2.02
C GLU A 222 18.51 -26.44 0.96
N LEU A 223 18.95 -26.12 -0.24
CA LEU A 223 19.00 -27.04 -1.37
C LEU A 223 20.45 -27.18 -1.87
N GLU A 224 20.81 -28.39 -2.28
CA GLU A 224 22.08 -28.60 -3.01
C GLU A 224 21.93 -28.18 -4.46
N GLN A 225 20.75 -28.43 -5.05
CA GLN A 225 20.46 -28.20 -6.47
C GLN A 225 19.00 -27.84 -6.69
N SER A 226 18.71 -27.04 -7.73
CA SER A 226 17.37 -26.78 -8.24
C SER A 226 17.41 -26.57 -9.76
N SER A 227 16.30 -26.81 -10.45
CA SER A 227 16.22 -26.79 -11.92
C SER A 227 15.10 -25.89 -12.43
N ALA A 228 15.08 -25.67 -13.75
CA ALA A 228 14.07 -24.91 -14.46
C ALA A 228 12.64 -25.19 -13.98
N GLY A 229 11.84 -24.13 -13.83
CA GLY A 229 10.48 -24.13 -13.32
C GLY A 229 10.34 -23.84 -11.83
N ASN A 230 11.40 -24.01 -11.03
CA ASN A 230 11.34 -23.77 -9.59
C ASN A 230 11.55 -22.30 -9.21
N LEU A 231 10.95 -21.91 -8.09
CA LEU A 231 11.25 -20.68 -7.37
C LEU A 231 12.33 -20.96 -6.33
N VAL A 232 13.37 -20.13 -6.32
CA VAL A 232 14.49 -20.27 -5.39
C VAL A 232 14.91 -18.94 -4.78
N ALA A 233 15.51 -19.01 -3.61
CA ALA A 233 16.18 -17.89 -2.96
C ALA A 233 17.70 -18.14 -2.98
N VAL A 234 18.46 -17.15 -3.47
CA VAL A 234 19.91 -17.26 -3.71
C VAL A 234 20.63 -16.14 -2.97
N ALA A 235 21.66 -16.49 -2.20
CA ALA A 235 22.56 -15.52 -1.59
C ALA A 235 23.93 -15.54 -2.29
N GLY A 236 24.63 -14.39 -2.28
CA GLY A 236 25.95 -14.23 -2.91
C GLY A 236 26.04 -13.10 -3.94
N PHE A 237 24.92 -12.43 -4.23
CA PHE A 237 24.82 -11.29 -5.16
C PHE A 237 24.41 -10.02 -4.42
N THR A 238 25.36 -9.30 -3.84
CA THR A 238 25.10 -8.10 -3.02
C THR A 238 24.51 -6.94 -3.79
N ASP A 239 24.83 -6.85 -5.09
CA ASP A 239 24.45 -5.72 -5.96
C ASP A 239 23.34 -6.09 -6.95
N ALA A 240 22.64 -7.23 -6.75
CA ALA A 240 21.57 -7.64 -7.64
C ALA A 240 20.35 -6.73 -7.48
N ASN A 241 19.72 -6.38 -8.60
CA ASN A 241 18.47 -5.63 -8.66
C ASN A 241 17.37 -6.47 -9.31
N ILE A 242 16.13 -6.04 -9.12
CA ILE A 242 14.98 -6.70 -9.74
C ILE A 242 15.04 -6.56 -11.27
N GLY A 243 14.61 -7.60 -11.97
CA GLY A 243 14.64 -7.69 -13.43
C GLY A 243 15.97 -8.19 -14.01
N GLU A 244 17.08 -8.14 -13.25
CA GLU A 244 18.36 -8.66 -13.67
C GLU A 244 18.34 -10.19 -13.75
N THR A 245 19.33 -10.76 -14.48
CA THR A 245 19.38 -12.21 -14.71
C THR A 245 20.66 -12.82 -14.13
N ILE A 246 20.51 -13.82 -13.27
CA ILE A 246 21.62 -14.69 -12.87
C ILE A 246 21.74 -15.82 -13.89
N THR A 247 22.94 -15.99 -14.46
CA THR A 247 23.19 -16.85 -15.61
C THR A 247 24.52 -17.59 -15.51
N CYS A 248 24.79 -18.47 -16.50
CA CYS A 248 26.06 -19.15 -16.62
C CYS A 248 27.20 -18.14 -16.92
N PRO A 249 28.34 -18.18 -16.19
CA PRO A 249 29.44 -17.23 -16.38
C PRO A 249 30.19 -17.38 -17.71
N ASN A 250 30.06 -18.55 -18.38
CA ASN A 250 30.73 -18.82 -19.65
C ASN A 250 29.88 -18.39 -20.87
N GLU A 251 28.55 -18.37 -20.71
CA GLU A 251 27.61 -17.99 -21.75
C GLU A 251 26.49 -17.14 -21.12
N PRO A 252 26.79 -15.89 -20.76
CA PRO A 252 25.82 -15.03 -20.10
C PRO A 252 24.70 -14.63 -21.07
N ARG A 253 23.46 -14.99 -20.73
CA ARG A 253 22.26 -14.66 -21.50
C ARG A 253 21.23 -14.01 -20.59
N ALA A 254 20.97 -12.72 -20.79
CA ALA A 254 19.93 -12.00 -20.06
C ALA A 254 18.52 -12.37 -20.54
N LEU A 255 17.58 -12.38 -19.62
CA LEU A 255 16.15 -12.35 -19.92
C LEU A 255 15.68 -10.90 -20.13
N PRO A 256 14.53 -10.68 -20.78
CA PRO A 256 13.95 -9.33 -20.86
C PRO A 256 13.76 -8.72 -19.48
N LEU A 257 14.13 -7.46 -19.33
CA LEU A 257 14.00 -6.75 -18.05
C LEU A 257 12.54 -6.61 -17.63
N ILE A 258 12.28 -6.86 -16.38
CA ILE A 258 10.98 -6.53 -15.78
C ILE A 258 10.97 -5.02 -15.53
N LYS A 259 10.09 -4.31 -16.23
CA LYS A 259 9.88 -2.89 -15.97
C LYS A 259 9.13 -2.73 -14.66
N VAL A 260 9.71 -1.97 -13.76
CA VAL A 260 9.06 -1.55 -12.51
C VAL A 260 8.56 -0.13 -12.73
N ASP A 261 7.26 0.09 -12.51
CA ASP A 261 6.71 1.44 -12.62
C ASP A 261 7.40 2.37 -11.62
N GLU A 262 7.60 3.59 -12.04
CA GLU A 262 8.27 4.59 -11.21
C GLU A 262 7.34 5.20 -10.16
N PRO A 263 7.91 5.75 -9.06
CA PRO A 263 7.13 6.45 -8.04
C PRO A 263 6.33 7.61 -8.62
N THR A 264 5.14 7.84 -8.07
CA THR A 264 4.23 8.94 -8.46
C THR A 264 4.09 10.00 -7.37
N LEU A 265 4.37 9.65 -6.11
CA LEU A 265 4.29 10.54 -4.95
C LEU A 265 5.64 10.67 -4.26
N GLN A 266 5.89 11.86 -3.70
CA GLN A 266 7.08 12.16 -2.90
C GLN A 266 6.68 12.84 -1.60
N MET A 267 7.39 12.52 -0.50
CA MET A 267 7.30 13.18 0.79
C MET A 267 8.68 13.54 1.30
N THR A 268 8.78 14.59 2.10
CA THR A 268 10.01 14.89 2.84
C THR A 268 9.96 14.25 4.22
N PHE A 269 10.93 13.40 4.51
CA PHE A 269 11.20 12.87 5.85
C PHE A 269 12.30 13.72 6.48
N SER A 270 12.13 14.15 7.70
CA SER A 270 13.12 14.99 8.39
C SER A 270 13.19 14.69 9.89
N VAL A 271 14.30 15.07 10.49
CA VAL A 271 14.46 15.02 11.95
C VAL A 271 13.36 15.82 12.61
N ASN A 272 12.80 15.30 13.71
CA ASN A 272 11.84 16.05 14.52
C ASN A 272 12.54 17.20 15.24
N ASP A 273 12.18 18.43 14.88
CA ASP A 273 12.70 19.66 15.50
C ASP A 273 11.68 20.33 16.44
N SER A 274 10.62 19.59 16.85
CA SER A 274 9.62 20.07 17.80
C SER A 274 10.19 20.22 19.21
N PRO A 275 9.53 20.98 20.10
CA PRO A 275 9.90 21.07 21.54
C PRO A 275 9.82 19.72 22.28
N PHE A 276 9.14 18.74 21.71
CA PHE A 276 9.01 17.38 22.28
C PHE A 276 9.99 16.36 21.71
N CYS A 277 10.87 16.78 20.80
CA CYS A 277 11.88 15.92 20.22
C CYS A 277 12.68 15.13 21.25
N GLY A 278 12.82 13.81 21.03
CA GLY A 278 13.60 12.90 21.87
C GLY A 278 12.95 12.54 23.21
N LYS A 279 11.63 12.76 23.35
CA LYS A 279 10.91 12.36 24.57
C LYS A 279 10.22 11.02 24.47
N GLU A 280 9.93 10.56 23.26
CA GLU A 280 9.12 9.36 23.01
C GLU A 280 9.83 8.34 22.11
N GLY A 281 10.79 8.77 21.26
CA GLY A 281 11.50 7.89 20.35
C GLY A 281 12.94 7.57 20.78
N ASP A 282 13.40 6.35 20.46
CA ASP A 282 14.77 5.90 20.69
C ASP A 282 15.72 6.35 19.58
N PHE A 283 15.23 6.42 18.34
CA PHE A 283 15.99 6.76 17.14
C PHE A 283 15.54 8.12 16.59
N VAL A 284 16.30 9.17 16.91
CA VAL A 284 15.90 10.56 16.66
C VAL A 284 16.87 11.34 15.76
N THR A 285 18.02 10.74 15.42
CA THR A 285 19.07 11.45 14.67
C THR A 285 18.94 11.27 13.16
N SER A 286 19.39 12.27 12.41
CA SER A 286 19.44 12.26 10.95
C SER A 286 20.14 11.00 10.41
N ARG A 287 21.26 10.60 11.01
CA ARG A 287 21.99 9.40 10.62
C ARG A 287 21.16 8.13 10.80
N GLN A 288 20.47 7.97 11.93
CA GLN A 288 19.64 6.79 12.20
C GLN A 288 18.49 6.70 11.20
N ILE A 289 17.82 7.83 10.92
CA ILE A 289 16.73 7.90 9.93
C ILE A 289 17.27 7.54 8.54
N ARG A 290 18.41 8.12 8.14
CA ARG A 290 19.08 7.82 6.87
C ARG A 290 19.40 6.34 6.74
N ASP A 291 20.08 5.77 7.73
CA ASP A 291 20.51 4.37 7.71
C ASP A 291 19.29 3.44 7.61
N ARG A 292 18.16 3.77 8.28
CA ARG A 292 16.91 3.03 8.19
C ARG A 292 16.29 3.12 6.80
N LEU A 293 16.20 4.32 6.22
CA LEU A 293 15.67 4.53 4.86
C LEU A 293 16.54 3.80 3.81
N MET A 294 17.88 3.84 3.94
CA MET A 294 18.78 3.10 3.05
C MET A 294 18.66 1.58 3.21
N ARG A 295 18.33 1.09 4.39
CA ARG A 295 18.02 -0.33 4.63
C ARG A 295 16.73 -0.73 3.90
N GLU A 296 15.71 0.11 3.92
CA GLU A 296 14.45 -0.14 3.21
C GLU A 296 14.67 -0.32 1.71
N LEU A 297 15.55 0.45 1.08
CA LEU A 297 15.88 0.33 -0.35
C LEU A 297 16.49 -1.02 -0.74
N GLN A 298 16.94 -1.82 0.22
CA GLN A 298 17.51 -3.15 -0.09
C GLN A 298 16.44 -4.18 -0.44
N THR A 299 15.22 -3.95 0.02
CA THR A 299 14.08 -4.85 -0.19
C THR A 299 12.95 -4.19 -0.98
N ASN A 300 12.73 -2.90 -0.80
CA ASN A 300 11.63 -2.13 -1.39
C ASN A 300 12.09 -1.35 -2.62
N VAL A 301 11.93 -1.94 -3.79
CA VAL A 301 12.42 -1.38 -5.07
C VAL A 301 11.52 -0.29 -5.63
N ALA A 302 10.26 -0.24 -5.18
CA ALA A 302 9.32 0.81 -5.56
C ALA A 302 9.54 2.12 -4.78
N LEU A 303 10.46 2.12 -3.81
CA LEU A 303 10.85 3.28 -3.03
C LEU A 303 12.11 3.93 -3.63
N ARG A 304 12.16 5.25 -3.63
CA ARG A 304 13.39 6.03 -3.90
C ARG A 304 13.65 6.96 -2.73
N VAL A 305 14.90 7.07 -2.33
CA VAL A 305 15.34 7.99 -1.28
C VAL A 305 16.43 8.87 -1.85
N GLU A 306 16.23 10.17 -1.79
CA GLU A 306 17.15 11.19 -2.27
C GLU A 306 17.58 12.07 -1.10
N GLU A 307 18.87 12.37 -1.03
CA GLU A 307 19.39 13.37 -0.10
C GLU A 307 19.03 14.76 -0.63
N THR A 308 18.60 15.65 0.26
CA THR A 308 18.29 17.03 -0.10
C THR A 308 19.45 17.96 0.24
N ASP A 309 19.33 19.25 -0.08
CA ASP A 309 20.33 20.27 0.30
C ASP A 309 20.54 20.39 1.82
N SER A 310 19.62 19.84 2.62
CA SER A 310 19.71 19.81 4.08
C SER A 310 20.05 18.40 4.56
N PRO A 311 21.09 18.21 5.38
CA PRO A 311 21.51 16.90 5.89
C PRO A 311 20.47 16.24 6.81
N ASP A 312 19.47 17.00 7.26
CA ASP A 312 18.40 16.54 8.16
C ASP A 312 17.10 16.22 7.42
N LYS A 313 17.10 16.26 6.07
CA LYS A 313 15.92 16.04 5.24
C LYS A 313 16.20 15.07 4.11
N PHE A 314 15.26 14.16 3.87
CA PHE A 314 15.31 13.14 2.85
C PHE A 314 14.05 13.20 1.99
N GLY A 315 14.21 13.26 0.67
CA GLY A 315 13.12 13.07 -0.28
C GLY A 315 12.82 11.58 -0.40
N VAL A 316 11.63 11.15 -0.02
CA VAL A 316 11.21 9.75 -0.10
C VAL A 316 10.05 9.65 -1.08
N SER A 317 10.26 8.91 -2.16
CA SER A 317 9.29 8.75 -3.24
C SER A 317 8.73 7.33 -3.26
N GLY A 318 7.42 7.20 -3.39
CA GLY A 318 6.70 5.92 -3.43
C GLY A 318 5.55 5.95 -4.43
N ARG A 319 4.88 4.82 -4.61
CA ARG A 319 3.80 4.67 -5.59
C ARG A 319 2.48 5.30 -5.18
N GLY A 320 2.18 5.31 -3.88
CA GLY A 320 0.93 5.81 -3.35
C GLY A 320 1.01 6.21 -1.89
N GLU A 321 -0.05 6.81 -1.37
CA GLU A 321 -0.14 7.24 0.02
C GLU A 321 -0.05 6.07 1.00
N LEU A 322 -0.68 4.93 0.66
CA LEU A 322 -0.64 3.73 1.50
C LEU A 322 0.77 3.16 1.58
N HIS A 323 1.52 3.13 0.47
CA HIS A 323 2.90 2.65 0.45
C HIS A 323 3.80 3.46 1.39
N LEU A 324 3.75 4.80 1.29
CA LEU A 324 4.51 5.69 2.17
C LEU A 324 3.99 5.65 3.62
N GLY A 325 2.68 5.52 3.83
CA GLY A 325 2.06 5.38 5.14
C GLY A 325 2.50 4.11 5.88
N ILE A 326 2.66 2.99 5.17
CA ILE A 326 3.18 1.74 5.73
C ILE A 326 4.63 1.90 6.16
N LEU A 327 5.48 2.54 5.36
CA LEU A 327 6.86 2.83 5.74
C LEU A 327 6.93 3.69 7.01
N ILE A 328 6.12 4.75 7.09
CA ILE A 328 6.05 5.62 8.27
C ILE A 328 5.62 4.83 9.50
N GLU A 329 4.57 4.03 9.39
CA GLU A 329 4.05 3.24 10.51
C GLU A 329 5.04 2.15 10.96
N THR A 330 5.75 1.52 10.02
CA THR A 330 6.80 0.54 10.33
C THR A 330 7.94 1.20 11.11
N MET A 331 8.44 2.34 10.64
CA MET A 331 9.49 3.09 11.34
C MET A 331 9.02 3.55 12.72
N ARG A 332 7.76 4.00 12.84
CA ARG A 332 7.16 4.38 14.12
C ARG A 332 7.20 3.23 15.14
N ARG A 333 6.80 2.03 14.72
CA ARG A 333 6.80 0.82 15.58
C ARG A 333 8.20 0.33 15.92
N GLU A 334 9.17 0.59 15.07
CA GLU A 334 10.58 0.30 15.33
C GLU A 334 11.23 1.29 16.34
N GLY A 335 10.50 2.31 16.81
CA GLY A 335 11.00 3.27 17.81
C GLY A 335 11.59 4.56 17.22
N TYR A 336 11.39 4.82 15.92
CA TYR A 336 11.85 6.07 15.29
C TYR A 336 10.92 7.23 15.59
N GLU A 337 11.54 8.40 15.82
CA GLU A 337 10.88 9.68 15.94
C GLU A 337 11.37 10.61 14.82
N PHE A 338 10.45 11.12 14.01
CA PHE A 338 10.74 11.95 12.84
C PHE A 338 9.51 12.79 12.46
N GLN A 339 9.64 13.63 11.46
CA GLN A 339 8.52 14.37 10.92
C GLN A 339 8.45 14.24 9.40
N VAL A 340 7.24 14.31 8.85
CA VAL A 340 6.99 14.17 7.42
C VAL A 340 6.14 15.32 6.89
N SER A 341 6.39 15.70 5.62
CA SER A 341 5.59 16.69 4.90
C SER A 341 4.34 16.07 4.27
N GLN A 342 3.46 16.92 3.76
CA GLN A 342 2.37 16.48 2.89
C GLN A 342 2.91 15.71 1.68
N PRO A 343 2.24 14.62 1.23
CA PRO A 343 2.52 13.97 -0.05
C PRO A 343 2.38 14.97 -1.20
N GLN A 344 3.31 14.93 -2.13
CA GLN A 344 3.31 15.74 -3.35
C GLN A 344 3.45 14.83 -4.57
N VAL A 345 2.74 15.13 -5.65
CA VAL A 345 2.89 14.39 -6.91
C VAL A 345 4.23 14.73 -7.56
N ILE A 346 4.83 13.75 -8.21
CA ILE A 346 6.07 13.92 -8.97
C ILE A 346 5.71 14.38 -10.37
N TYR A 347 6.11 15.61 -10.71
CA TYR A 347 5.93 16.16 -12.05
C TYR A 347 7.01 15.66 -13.00
N ARG A 348 6.65 15.48 -14.26
CA ARG A 348 7.58 15.06 -15.33
C ARG A 348 7.42 15.93 -16.57
N GLU A 349 8.50 16.04 -17.31
CA GLU A 349 8.46 16.64 -18.63
C GLU A 349 8.23 15.55 -19.68
N VAL A 350 7.11 15.62 -20.39
CA VAL A 350 6.77 14.72 -21.49
C VAL A 350 6.61 15.57 -22.75
N ASN A 351 7.41 15.29 -23.76
CA ASN A 351 7.44 16.05 -25.03
C ASN A 351 7.62 17.57 -24.84
N GLY A 352 8.41 18.00 -23.86
CA GLY A 352 8.68 19.41 -23.57
C GLY A 352 7.56 20.14 -22.83
N GLN A 353 6.58 19.42 -22.29
CA GLN A 353 5.50 19.97 -21.46
C GLN A 353 5.53 19.37 -20.05
N PRO A 354 5.33 20.19 -19.00
CA PRO A 354 5.21 19.68 -17.65
C PRO A 354 3.91 18.89 -17.51
N CYS A 355 4.04 17.64 -17.08
CA CYS A 355 2.95 16.69 -16.89
C CYS A 355 2.85 16.23 -15.45
N GLU A 356 1.66 15.87 -15.01
CA GLU A 356 1.35 15.28 -13.72
C GLU A 356 0.75 13.88 -13.89
N PRO A 357 0.91 12.99 -12.88
CA PRO A 357 0.31 11.66 -12.93
C PRO A 357 -1.21 11.74 -12.84
N TYR A 358 -1.88 10.97 -13.67
CA TYR A 358 -3.33 10.76 -13.65
C TYR A 358 -3.65 9.35 -13.21
N GLU A 359 -4.78 9.21 -12.55
CA GLU A 359 -5.25 7.94 -12.03
C GLU A 359 -6.66 7.63 -12.52
N LEU A 360 -6.91 6.35 -12.74
CA LEU A 360 -8.24 5.80 -12.92
C LEU A 360 -8.82 5.51 -11.54
N LEU A 361 -9.86 6.24 -11.17
CA LEU A 361 -10.56 6.11 -9.89
C LEU A 361 -11.87 5.35 -10.10
N ALA A 362 -12.05 4.25 -9.40
CA ALA A 362 -13.27 3.48 -9.34
C ALA A 362 -13.92 3.60 -7.96
N LEU A 363 -15.19 4.00 -7.94
CA LEU A 363 -15.99 4.12 -6.73
C LEU A 363 -17.18 3.16 -6.79
N ASP A 364 -17.49 2.52 -5.67
CA ASP A 364 -18.75 1.80 -5.45
C ASP A 364 -19.47 2.46 -4.27
N VAL A 365 -20.62 3.07 -4.54
CA VAL A 365 -21.33 3.94 -3.60
C VAL A 365 -22.84 3.69 -3.62
N SER A 366 -23.54 4.04 -2.52
CA SER A 366 -24.99 4.08 -2.52
C SER A 366 -25.53 5.16 -3.47
N GLU A 367 -26.71 4.96 -4.07
CA GLU A 367 -27.33 5.94 -4.98
C GLU A 367 -27.47 7.33 -4.35
N GLU A 368 -27.69 7.42 -3.01
CA GLU A 368 -27.75 8.69 -2.29
C GLU A 368 -26.44 9.48 -2.33
N ALA A 369 -25.29 8.77 -2.37
CA ALA A 369 -23.96 9.37 -2.32
C ALA A 369 -23.43 9.78 -3.71
N VAL A 370 -24.01 9.29 -4.80
CA VAL A 370 -23.54 9.53 -6.19
C VAL A 370 -23.37 11.03 -6.48
N GLY A 371 -24.40 11.83 -6.22
CA GLY A 371 -24.37 13.26 -6.50
C GLY A 371 -23.27 14.00 -5.76
N GLY A 372 -23.07 13.66 -4.48
CA GLY A 372 -22.00 14.23 -3.65
C GLY A 372 -20.60 13.85 -4.13
N CYS A 373 -20.40 12.60 -4.58
CA CYS A 373 -19.13 12.15 -5.14
C CYS A 373 -18.80 12.88 -6.44
N ILE A 374 -19.76 12.98 -7.38
CA ILE A 374 -19.58 13.65 -8.67
C ILE A 374 -19.23 15.13 -8.47
N GLU A 375 -19.96 15.84 -7.59
CA GLU A 375 -19.70 17.25 -7.30
C GLU A 375 -18.28 17.47 -6.77
N ARG A 376 -17.87 16.65 -5.78
CA ARG A 376 -16.55 16.81 -5.14
C ARG A 376 -15.40 16.45 -6.05
N LEU A 377 -15.52 15.37 -6.82
CA LEU A 377 -14.51 14.97 -7.80
C LEU A 377 -14.39 15.98 -8.94
N GLY A 378 -15.50 16.56 -9.42
CA GLY A 378 -15.48 17.63 -10.41
C GLY A 378 -14.70 18.87 -9.92
N GLN A 379 -14.85 19.26 -8.62
CA GLN A 379 -14.08 20.33 -8.02
C GLN A 379 -12.58 20.01 -7.95
N ARG A 380 -12.21 18.72 -7.89
CA ARG A 380 -10.85 18.19 -7.89
C ARG A 380 -10.32 17.81 -9.28
N LYS A 381 -11.01 18.27 -10.33
CA LYS A 381 -10.66 18.03 -11.74
C LYS A 381 -10.79 16.57 -12.18
N GLY A 382 -11.62 15.79 -11.51
CA GLY A 382 -11.99 14.44 -11.97
C GLY A 382 -12.97 14.50 -13.13
N GLU A 383 -12.69 13.72 -14.17
CA GLU A 383 -13.53 13.56 -15.35
C GLU A 383 -14.21 12.20 -15.28
N MET A 384 -15.55 12.19 -15.18
CA MET A 384 -16.31 10.95 -15.16
C MET A 384 -16.25 10.26 -16.52
N GLN A 385 -15.85 8.99 -16.52
CA GLN A 385 -15.75 8.15 -17.71
C GLN A 385 -16.98 7.27 -17.89
N ASP A 386 -17.43 6.65 -16.79
CA ASP A 386 -18.56 5.73 -16.80
C ASP A 386 -19.35 5.79 -15.49
N MET A 387 -20.62 5.42 -15.57
CA MET A 387 -21.51 5.27 -14.42
C MET A 387 -22.49 4.12 -14.66
N GLN A 388 -22.41 3.09 -13.86
CA GLN A 388 -23.29 1.94 -13.91
C GLN A 388 -24.17 1.89 -12.65
N MET A 389 -25.48 1.82 -12.83
CA MET A 389 -26.44 1.67 -11.74
C MET A 389 -26.66 0.19 -11.48
N GLY A 390 -26.27 -0.29 -10.32
CA GLY A 390 -26.53 -1.66 -9.89
C GLY A 390 -27.98 -1.84 -9.40
N GLY A 391 -28.60 -2.98 -9.70
CA GLY A 391 -29.98 -3.28 -9.28
C GLY A 391 -30.21 -3.42 -7.77
N ASN A 392 -29.19 -3.24 -6.95
CA ASN A 392 -29.17 -3.41 -5.49
C ASN A 392 -29.06 -2.09 -4.71
N GLY A 393 -29.36 -0.93 -5.35
CA GLY A 393 -29.25 0.40 -4.72
C GLY A 393 -27.81 0.94 -4.60
N ARG A 394 -26.86 0.34 -5.32
CA ARG A 394 -25.46 0.80 -5.42
C ARG A 394 -25.16 1.22 -6.86
N SER A 395 -24.21 2.12 -7.00
CA SER A 395 -23.74 2.61 -8.28
C SER A 395 -22.22 2.54 -8.33
N GLN A 396 -21.70 2.11 -9.47
CA GLN A 396 -20.27 2.14 -9.77
C GLN A 396 -19.98 3.36 -10.63
N LEU A 397 -18.94 4.11 -10.26
CA LEU A 397 -18.50 5.34 -10.95
C LEU A 397 -17.03 5.18 -11.30
N GLU A 398 -16.69 5.51 -12.55
CA GLU A 398 -15.30 5.59 -13.00
C GLU A 398 -14.92 7.03 -13.34
N PHE A 399 -13.76 7.48 -12.86
CA PHE A 399 -13.20 8.80 -13.12
C PHE A 399 -11.76 8.70 -13.55
N VAL A 400 -11.35 9.61 -14.43
CA VAL A 400 -9.94 9.94 -14.66
C VAL A 400 -9.64 11.23 -13.91
N ILE A 401 -8.67 11.21 -13.00
CA ILE A 401 -8.39 12.32 -12.11
C ILE A 401 -6.87 12.53 -11.94
N PRO A 402 -6.38 13.79 -11.86
CA PRO A 402 -5.00 14.03 -11.45
C PRO A 402 -4.73 13.43 -10.05
N ALA A 403 -3.62 12.72 -9.86
CA ALA A 403 -3.29 12.09 -8.57
C ALA A 403 -3.32 13.08 -7.40
N ARG A 404 -2.89 14.34 -7.61
CA ARG A 404 -3.01 15.40 -6.58
C ARG A 404 -4.46 15.72 -6.19
N GLY A 405 -5.44 15.40 -7.04
CA GLY A 405 -6.86 15.54 -6.74
C GLY A 405 -7.38 14.49 -5.76
N LEU A 406 -6.68 13.36 -5.62
CA LEU A 406 -7.00 12.30 -4.67
C LEU A 406 -6.42 12.56 -3.28
N ILE A 407 -5.35 13.36 -3.17
CA ILE A 407 -4.75 13.70 -1.87
C ILE A 407 -5.82 14.31 -0.94
N GLY A 408 -6.06 13.67 0.21
CA GLY A 408 -7.07 14.07 1.18
C GLY A 408 -8.53 13.85 0.76
N PHE A 409 -8.80 13.19 -0.37
CA PHE A 409 -10.17 12.90 -0.79
C PHE A 409 -10.80 11.74 -0.02
N ARG A 410 -10.02 10.76 0.41
CA ARG A 410 -10.52 9.56 1.11
C ARG A 410 -11.37 9.92 2.35
N GLY A 411 -10.90 10.85 3.17
CA GLY A 411 -11.64 11.31 4.34
C GLY A 411 -12.96 12.02 4.00
N GLU A 412 -13.00 12.78 2.90
CA GLU A 412 -14.25 13.37 2.39
C GLU A 412 -15.20 12.32 1.83
N PHE A 413 -14.67 11.37 1.06
CA PHE A 413 -15.41 10.26 0.50
C PHE A 413 -16.10 9.41 1.58
N MET A 414 -15.38 9.05 2.64
CA MET A 414 -15.95 8.29 3.77
C MET A 414 -17.07 9.07 4.48
N ARG A 415 -17.00 10.42 4.52
CA ARG A 415 -18.11 11.25 5.06
C ARG A 415 -19.31 11.28 4.13
N ILE A 416 -19.10 11.44 2.82
CA ILE A 416 -20.17 11.46 1.80
C ILE A 416 -20.92 10.13 1.81
N THR A 417 -20.20 9.02 1.88
CA THR A 417 -20.74 7.66 1.84
C THR A 417 -21.13 7.10 3.20
N ARG A 418 -21.00 7.90 4.29
CA ARG A 418 -21.25 7.45 5.68
C ARG A 418 -20.47 6.19 6.07
N GLY A 419 -19.30 6.01 5.48
CA GLY A 419 -18.43 4.86 5.72
C GLY A 419 -18.73 3.61 4.88
N ASP A 420 -19.73 3.62 4.02
CA ASP A 420 -20.17 2.47 3.23
C ASP A 420 -19.61 2.46 1.79
N GLY A 421 -18.88 3.49 1.39
CA GLY A 421 -18.28 3.60 0.05
C GLY A 421 -16.98 2.81 -0.08
N ILE A 422 -16.76 2.25 -1.27
CA ILE A 422 -15.52 1.61 -1.65
C ILE A 422 -14.83 2.49 -2.68
N MET A 423 -13.55 2.78 -2.46
CA MET A 423 -12.73 3.62 -3.34
C MET A 423 -11.44 2.90 -3.69
N ASN A 424 -11.17 2.78 -4.98
CA ASN A 424 -9.92 2.25 -5.51
C ASN A 424 -9.43 3.14 -6.64
N HIS A 425 -8.12 3.25 -6.77
CA HIS A 425 -7.50 4.02 -7.83
C HIS A 425 -6.22 3.32 -8.30
N SER A 426 -5.84 3.56 -9.56
CA SER A 426 -4.64 3.03 -10.16
C SER A 426 -4.01 4.05 -11.09
N PHE A 427 -2.67 4.07 -11.15
CA PHE A 427 -1.96 4.93 -12.10
C PHE A 427 -2.39 4.63 -13.54
N LEU A 428 -2.68 5.67 -14.31
CA LEU A 428 -3.10 5.58 -15.71
C LEU A 428 -1.96 6.03 -16.65
N ASP A 429 -1.63 7.32 -16.63
CA ASP A 429 -0.62 7.93 -17.47
C ASP A 429 -0.16 9.30 -16.92
N TYR A 430 0.75 9.96 -17.66
CA TYR A 430 1.15 11.35 -17.40
C TYR A 430 0.48 12.28 -18.40
N ARG A 431 -0.26 13.29 -17.92
CA ARG A 431 -0.95 14.30 -18.74
C ARG A 431 -0.53 15.72 -18.34
N PRO A 432 -0.72 16.71 -19.24
CA PRO A 432 -0.44 18.11 -18.92
C PRO A 432 -1.15 18.59 -17.66
N ILE A 433 -0.46 19.42 -16.87
CA ILE A 433 -1.00 19.98 -15.63
C ILE A 433 -2.21 20.85 -15.91
N ILE A 434 -3.32 20.61 -15.20
CA ILE A 434 -4.56 21.40 -15.32
C ILE A 434 -4.82 22.17 -14.02
N GLY A 435 -4.78 23.51 -14.10
CA GLY A 435 -5.25 24.45 -13.07
C GLY A 435 -4.91 24.09 -11.61
N ASP A 436 -5.34 24.90 -10.67
CA ASP A 436 -5.13 24.64 -9.24
C ASP A 436 -6.24 23.77 -8.64
N ILE A 437 -5.87 22.89 -7.72
CA ILE A 437 -6.79 22.07 -6.93
C ILE A 437 -6.60 22.49 -5.46
N SER A 438 -7.66 23.02 -4.85
CA SER A 438 -7.63 23.37 -3.42
C SER A 438 -7.92 22.13 -2.58
N ALA A 439 -6.95 21.72 -1.75
CA ALA A 439 -7.07 20.52 -0.92
C ALA A 439 -7.94 20.75 0.33
N ARG A 440 -7.84 21.90 0.98
CA ARG A 440 -8.53 22.21 2.24
C ARG A 440 -9.19 23.59 2.20
N ARG A 441 -10.42 23.71 2.72
CA ARG A 441 -11.18 24.96 2.78
C ARG A 441 -10.98 25.70 4.10
N ASN A 442 -10.79 24.99 5.21
CA ASN A 442 -10.73 25.52 6.57
C ASN A 442 -9.29 25.71 7.04
N GLY A 443 -9.06 26.71 7.87
CA GLY A 443 -7.81 26.92 8.58
C GLY A 443 -7.66 25.96 9.77
N VAL A 444 -6.56 26.09 10.49
CA VAL A 444 -6.24 25.28 11.68
C VAL A 444 -6.28 26.09 12.97
N LEU A 445 -6.58 25.40 14.07
CA LEU A 445 -6.40 25.92 15.43
C LEU A 445 -4.99 25.59 15.90
N ILE A 446 -4.22 26.58 16.29
CA ILE A 446 -2.80 26.46 16.63
C ILE A 446 -2.60 26.81 18.10
N SER A 447 -1.85 26.01 18.84
CA SER A 447 -1.47 26.36 20.21
C SER A 447 -0.47 27.53 20.22
N PHE A 448 -0.80 28.58 20.98
CA PHE A 448 0.03 29.77 21.14
C PHE A 448 1.14 29.60 22.19
N GLU A 449 0.90 28.75 23.19
CA GLU A 449 1.80 28.54 24.34
C GLU A 449 2.15 27.05 24.52
N GLU A 450 3.24 26.80 25.22
CA GLU A 450 3.61 25.50 25.73
C GLU A 450 2.96 25.25 27.09
N GLY A 451 2.39 24.06 27.32
CA GLY A 451 1.79 23.70 28.59
C GLY A 451 0.82 22.51 28.46
N VAL A 452 -0.20 22.51 29.29
CA VAL A 452 -1.24 21.46 29.31
C VAL A 452 -2.58 22.08 28.92
N ALA A 453 -3.25 21.48 27.94
CA ALA A 453 -4.57 21.92 27.52
C ALA A 453 -5.59 21.74 28.65
N THR A 454 -6.30 22.81 29.01
CA THR A 454 -7.27 22.79 30.09
C THR A 454 -8.70 22.68 29.54
N PHE A 455 -9.57 22.00 30.28
CA PHE A 455 -11.00 21.91 29.94
C PHE A 455 -11.61 23.30 29.75
N TYR A 456 -11.27 24.27 30.65
CA TYR A 456 -11.79 25.63 30.61
C TYR A 456 -11.43 26.37 29.32
N ALA A 457 -10.16 26.30 28.89
CA ALA A 457 -9.71 26.98 27.68
C ALA A 457 -10.30 26.34 26.41
N MET A 458 -10.36 25.01 26.38
CA MET A 458 -10.96 24.27 25.26
C MET A 458 -12.45 24.55 25.12
N LYS A 459 -13.20 24.59 26.25
CA LYS A 459 -14.64 24.88 26.23
C LYS A 459 -14.93 26.29 25.71
N ASN A 460 -14.11 27.26 26.08
CA ASN A 460 -14.25 28.65 25.59
C ASN A 460 -13.89 28.83 24.10
N ALA A 461 -13.23 27.84 23.51
CA ALA A 461 -12.82 27.87 22.11
C ALA A 461 -13.61 26.87 21.23
N GLU A 462 -14.53 26.10 21.81
CA GLU A 462 -15.30 25.04 21.11
C GLU A 462 -16.10 25.57 19.92
N ASP A 463 -16.66 26.78 20.03
CA ASP A 463 -17.39 27.45 18.93
C ASP A 463 -16.50 27.83 17.73
N ARG A 464 -15.17 27.78 17.90
CA ARG A 464 -14.19 28.13 16.85
C ARG A 464 -13.88 27.00 15.91
N GLY A 465 -14.07 25.74 16.36
CA GLY A 465 -13.76 24.58 15.55
C GLY A 465 -13.75 23.27 16.31
N SER A 466 -13.30 22.21 15.67
CA SER A 466 -13.22 20.86 16.23
C SER A 466 -11.79 20.56 16.69
N PHE A 467 -11.64 20.04 17.89
CA PHE A 467 -10.33 19.69 18.45
C PHE A 467 -9.87 18.28 18.06
N PHE A 468 -8.55 18.12 17.97
CA PHE A 468 -7.87 16.83 17.77
C PHE A 468 -7.29 16.26 19.07
N ILE A 469 -7.33 17.04 20.14
CA ILE A 469 -6.77 16.72 21.45
C ILE A 469 -7.84 16.73 22.54
N THR A 470 -7.52 16.11 23.66
CA THR A 470 -8.34 16.09 24.87
C THR A 470 -7.79 17.05 25.94
N PRO A 471 -8.61 17.48 26.93
CA PRO A 471 -8.08 18.13 28.11
C PRO A 471 -7.03 17.26 28.81
N GLY A 472 -5.96 17.88 29.29
CA GLY A 472 -4.82 17.17 29.88
C GLY A 472 -3.69 16.86 28.88
N THR A 473 -3.93 17.01 27.57
CA THR A 473 -2.88 16.84 26.55
C THR A 473 -1.82 17.92 26.67
N LYS A 474 -0.55 17.53 26.65
CA LYS A 474 0.57 18.47 26.55
C LYS A 474 0.62 19.08 25.16
N VAL A 475 0.74 20.39 25.09
CA VAL A 475 0.82 21.14 23.82
C VAL A 475 2.04 22.05 23.83
N TYR A 476 2.53 22.38 22.65
CA TYR A 476 3.62 23.34 22.47
C TYR A 476 3.24 24.40 21.43
N LYS A 477 3.97 25.48 21.44
CA LYS A 477 3.74 26.61 20.50
C LYS A 477 3.94 26.18 19.05
N GLY A 478 2.92 26.39 18.22
CA GLY A 478 2.89 25.99 16.81
C GLY A 478 2.32 24.58 16.56
N MET A 479 1.96 23.84 17.61
CA MET A 479 1.23 22.59 17.49
C MET A 479 -0.19 22.87 16.98
N ILE A 480 -0.63 22.13 15.94
CA ILE A 480 -2.00 22.16 15.44
C ILE A 480 -2.84 21.28 16.36
N VAL A 481 -3.90 21.84 16.91
CA VAL A 481 -4.73 21.23 17.96
C VAL A 481 -6.18 21.03 17.53
N GLY A 482 -6.54 21.50 16.33
CA GLY A 482 -7.88 21.37 15.78
C GLY A 482 -8.04 22.02 14.41
N GLU A 483 -9.23 21.83 13.83
CA GLU A 483 -9.69 22.47 12.60
C GLU A 483 -10.54 23.70 12.95
N ASN A 484 -10.26 24.83 12.29
CA ASN A 484 -11.06 26.06 12.45
C ASN A 484 -12.34 25.98 11.58
N ASN A 485 -13.45 26.53 12.04
CA ASN A 485 -14.67 26.69 11.25
C ASN A 485 -14.55 27.75 10.13
N ARG A 486 -13.43 28.51 10.09
CA ARG A 486 -13.14 29.55 9.10
C ARG A 486 -11.91 29.22 8.27
N PRO A 487 -11.76 29.80 7.06
CA PRO A 487 -10.60 29.53 6.19
C PRO A 487 -9.24 29.98 6.75
N GLN A 488 -9.21 30.82 7.77
CA GLN A 488 -7.98 31.38 8.35
C GLN A 488 -7.50 30.58 9.54
N ASP A 489 -6.18 30.45 9.68
CA ASP A 489 -5.55 29.86 10.87
C ASP A 489 -5.80 30.75 12.11
N LEU A 490 -5.98 30.11 13.25
CA LEU A 490 -6.28 30.80 14.52
C LEU A 490 -5.37 30.29 15.64
N GLU A 491 -4.57 31.21 16.20
CA GLU A 491 -3.76 30.93 17.39
C GLU A 491 -4.63 31.04 18.68
N LEU A 492 -4.59 29.98 19.50
CA LEU A 492 -5.36 29.89 20.75
C LEU A 492 -4.46 29.61 21.95
N ASN A 493 -4.76 30.23 23.09
CA ASN A 493 -4.15 29.84 24.35
C ASN A 493 -5.01 28.77 25.05
N LEU A 494 -4.59 27.54 24.95
CA LEU A 494 -5.28 26.37 25.53
C LEU A 494 -4.82 26.05 26.97
N CYS A 495 -3.80 26.75 27.48
CA CYS A 495 -3.23 26.50 28.81
C CYS A 495 -3.88 27.37 29.91
N LYS A 496 -4.83 28.23 29.55
CA LYS A 496 -5.53 29.10 30.53
C LYS A 496 -6.34 28.30 31.54
N THR A 497 -6.13 28.56 32.81
CA THR A 497 -6.93 28.00 33.90
C THR A 497 -8.05 28.96 34.29
N LYS A 498 -9.16 28.41 34.80
CA LYS A 498 -10.25 29.24 35.37
C LYS A 498 -9.69 29.96 36.61
N GLN A 499 -9.72 31.29 36.62
CA GLN A 499 -9.42 32.02 37.83
C GLN A 499 -10.52 31.77 38.87
N LEU A 500 -10.12 31.33 40.06
CA LEU A 500 -11.03 31.16 41.19
C LEU A 500 -11.51 32.56 41.64
N THR A 501 -12.74 32.91 41.32
CA THR A 501 -13.41 34.08 41.90
C THR A 501 -14.23 33.61 43.09
N ASN A 502 -14.20 34.36 44.19
CA ASN A 502 -14.90 34.05 45.43
C ASN A 502 -16.46 34.14 45.34
N HIS A 503 -17.02 34.38 44.16
CA HIS A 503 -18.46 34.33 43.94
C HIS A 503 -18.89 32.88 43.63
N ARG A 504 -19.51 32.26 44.63
CA ARG A 504 -20.31 31.03 44.39
C ARG A 504 -21.55 31.41 43.59
N ALA A 505 -21.60 31.03 42.30
CA ALA A 505 -22.84 31.03 41.57
C ALA A 505 -23.72 29.90 42.16
N ALA A 506 -24.91 30.25 42.63
CA ALA A 506 -25.87 29.34 43.25
C ALA A 506 -26.62 28.45 42.22
N SER A 507 -26.28 28.51 40.95
CA SER A 507 -26.78 27.59 39.92
C SER A 507 -25.82 26.40 39.80
N GLY A 508 -26.33 25.20 40.03
CA GLY A 508 -25.57 23.95 39.97
C GLY A 508 -24.74 23.86 38.71
N ASP A 509 -23.54 23.29 38.84
CA ASP A 509 -22.71 22.91 37.71
C ASP A 509 -23.53 22.00 36.78
N GLU A 510 -24.11 22.54 35.72
CA GLU A 510 -24.55 21.74 34.58
C GLU A 510 -23.33 20.94 34.12
N LEU A 511 -23.48 19.64 33.94
CA LEU A 511 -22.45 18.75 33.38
C LEU A 511 -22.16 19.21 31.94
N VAL A 512 -21.32 20.22 31.84
CA VAL A 512 -20.88 20.80 30.56
C VAL A 512 -19.89 19.79 29.93
N GLN A 513 -20.32 19.09 28.90
CA GLN A 513 -19.46 18.19 28.13
C GLN A 513 -18.80 18.94 26.97
N LEU A 514 -17.56 18.58 26.65
CA LEU A 514 -16.90 18.95 25.40
C LEU A 514 -17.37 18.02 24.29
N GLN A 515 -17.39 18.52 23.07
CA GLN A 515 -17.54 17.66 21.90
C GLN A 515 -16.40 16.63 21.86
N ALA A 516 -16.70 15.41 21.41
CA ALA A 516 -15.68 14.39 21.26
C ALA A 516 -14.58 14.88 20.30
N PRO A 517 -13.31 14.71 20.66
CA PRO A 517 -12.23 15.12 19.78
C PRO A 517 -12.22 14.26 18.50
N VAL A 518 -11.76 14.87 17.43
CA VAL A 518 -11.53 14.16 16.17
C VAL A 518 -10.24 13.39 16.30
N GLU A 519 -10.31 12.06 16.30
CA GLU A 519 -9.15 11.18 16.38
C GLU A 519 -8.29 11.31 15.11
N MET A 520 -6.99 11.56 15.28
CA MET A 520 -6.01 11.67 14.21
C MET A 520 -5.19 10.39 14.12
N SER A 521 -5.61 9.46 13.24
CA SER A 521 -4.73 8.36 12.80
C SER A 521 -3.62 8.93 11.90
N LEU A 522 -2.58 8.14 11.65
CA LEU A 522 -1.50 8.53 10.74
C LEU A 522 -2.03 8.89 9.36
N GLU A 523 -2.87 8.03 8.77
CA GLU A 523 -3.45 8.24 7.45
C GLU A 523 -4.23 9.55 7.40
N ARG A 524 -5.10 9.77 8.38
CA ARG A 524 -5.89 11.00 8.47
C ARG A 524 -5.02 12.23 8.65
N ALA A 525 -3.92 12.12 9.40
CA ALA A 525 -2.97 13.20 9.59
C ALA A 525 -2.27 13.58 8.27
N LEU A 526 -1.81 12.57 7.49
CA LEU A 526 -1.17 12.77 6.20
C LEU A 526 -2.11 13.39 5.16
N GLU A 527 -3.38 12.96 5.14
CA GLU A 527 -4.41 13.53 4.28
C GLU A 527 -4.81 14.96 4.66
N TYR A 528 -4.74 15.28 5.97
CA TYR A 528 -5.23 16.53 6.51
C TYR A 528 -4.27 17.70 6.35
N ILE A 529 -2.95 17.47 6.49
CA ILE A 529 -1.94 18.54 6.51
C ILE A 529 -1.87 19.31 5.19
N GLY A 530 -1.62 20.61 5.30
CA GLY A 530 -1.34 21.50 4.18
C GLY A 530 0.16 21.57 3.82
N PRO A 531 0.50 22.30 2.74
CA PRO A 531 1.88 22.40 2.25
C PRO A 531 2.86 23.05 3.25
N ASP A 532 2.37 23.84 4.20
CA ASP A 532 3.14 24.52 5.24
C ASP A 532 3.05 23.84 6.61
N GLU A 533 2.63 22.58 6.63
CA GLU A 533 2.41 21.78 7.82
C GLU A 533 3.22 20.49 7.80
N LEU A 534 3.44 19.91 8.96
CA LEU A 534 4.17 18.67 9.16
C LEU A 534 3.39 17.73 10.09
N VAL A 535 3.52 16.44 9.87
CA VAL A 535 3.15 15.40 10.84
C VAL A 535 4.39 15.03 11.63
N GLU A 536 4.35 15.21 12.94
CA GLU A 536 5.32 14.68 13.89
C GLU A 536 4.91 13.25 14.23
N VAL A 537 5.78 12.29 13.91
CA VAL A 537 5.57 10.85 14.09
C VAL A 537 6.48 10.36 15.19
N THR A 538 5.90 9.79 16.23
CA THR A 538 6.64 9.17 17.35
C THR A 538 6.04 7.81 17.67
N PRO A 539 6.74 6.93 18.40
CA PRO A 539 6.19 5.64 18.83
C PRO A 539 4.84 5.74 19.55
N GLU A 540 4.63 6.81 20.34
CA GLU A 540 3.46 6.98 21.19
C GLU A 540 2.40 7.92 20.61
N SER A 541 2.79 8.89 19.75
CA SER A 541 1.92 10.00 19.35
C SER A 541 2.05 10.36 17.87
N ILE A 542 0.93 10.80 17.30
CA ILE A 542 0.87 11.51 16.01
C ILE A 542 0.41 12.94 16.30
N ARG A 543 1.24 13.93 15.96
CA ARG A 543 0.97 15.35 16.20
C ARG A 543 1.13 16.14 14.91
N LEU A 544 0.35 17.20 14.76
CA LEU A 544 0.41 18.11 13.61
C LEU A 544 1.05 19.42 14.04
N ARG A 545 1.84 20.03 13.16
CA ARG A 545 2.48 21.32 13.44
C ARG A 545 2.70 22.16 12.19
N LYS A 546 2.85 23.48 12.38
CA LYS A 546 3.24 24.41 11.30
C LYS A 546 4.75 24.39 11.05
N MET A 547 5.17 24.48 9.77
CA MET A 547 6.58 24.59 9.33
C MET A 547 7.22 25.94 9.62
N SER A 548 6.47 26.95 10.05
CA SER A 548 6.94 28.34 10.14
C SER A 548 8.19 28.49 11.02
N LYS A 549 9.20 29.24 10.53
CA LYS A 549 10.37 29.68 11.32
C LYS A 549 9.99 30.38 12.64
N LYS A 550 8.80 30.99 12.73
CA LYS A 550 8.25 31.59 13.94
C LYS A 550 8.06 30.59 15.09
N PHE A 551 7.86 29.30 14.75
CA PHE A 551 7.61 28.22 15.70
C PHE A 551 8.78 27.24 15.84
N ALA A 552 9.84 27.38 15.04
CA ALA A 552 11.04 26.56 15.16
C ALA A 552 11.75 26.83 16.51
N ARG A 553 12.42 25.83 17.04
CA ARG A 553 13.24 25.93 18.26
C ARG A 553 14.26 27.05 18.10
N ARG A 554 14.34 27.98 19.05
CA ARG A 554 15.47 28.91 19.21
C ARG A 554 16.62 28.22 19.89
#